data_da4146ca4b7a7e9fbf57d7428e50293f
#
_entry.id   da4146ca4b7a7e9fbf57d7428e50293f
#
_cell.length_a   1.000
_cell.length_b   1.000
_cell.length_c   1.000
_cell.angle_alpha   90.00
_cell.angle_beta   90.00
_cell.angle_gamma   90.00
#
_symmetry.space_group_name_H-M   'P 1'
#
loop_
_entity.id
_entity.type
_entity.pdbx_description
1 polymer ?
#
loop_
_entity_poly.entity_id
_entity_poly.type
_entity_poly.pdbx_seq_one_letter_code
_entity_poly.pdbx_strand_id
1 'polypeptide(L)'
;ENYVLVLSHDEVVHLKKSMIYKMPGTMPEKFGNLRAAYGLMMMHPGKKLLFMGQDFAQTAEWNEAKSLDWHLLEKYPEHQQLNHYYRDLLHFYQNEPALYELDDSPEGFAWINGSDAEHNMLTFCRMTKDKKNCLLCHFNFSPVAYENFQSGVLCPGTYTEVFNSNAEEYG
;
A
#
# COMPACT_ATOMS: atom_id res chain seq x y z
N GLU A 1 -19.32 -5.94 -6.81
CA GLU A 1 -19.18 -6.75 -5.59
C GLU A 1 -18.07 -6.18 -4.73
N ASN A 2 -18.40 -5.86 -3.47
CA ASN A 2 -17.52 -5.10 -2.61
C ASN A 2 -16.74 -6.05 -1.70
N TYR A 3 -15.64 -6.59 -2.21
CA TYR A 3 -14.70 -7.34 -1.40
C TYR A 3 -13.63 -6.42 -0.86
N VAL A 4 -13.20 -6.65 0.36
CA VAL A 4 -12.14 -5.92 1.02
C VAL A 4 -10.99 -6.86 1.30
N LEU A 5 -9.78 -6.45 0.91
CA LEU A 5 -8.58 -7.10 1.36
C LEU A 5 -8.32 -6.70 2.82
N VAL A 6 -8.52 -7.65 3.72
CA VAL A 6 -8.36 -7.43 5.16
C VAL A 6 -7.10 -8.13 5.63
N LEU A 7 -6.12 -7.36 6.12
CA LEU A 7 -4.93 -7.89 6.79
C LEU A 7 -5.19 -7.98 8.30
N SER A 8 -5.94 -9.02 8.69
CA SER A 8 -6.37 -9.25 10.08
C SER A 8 -5.33 -10.03 10.89
N HIS A 9 -5.65 -10.34 12.14
CA HIS A 9 -4.83 -11.22 12.98
C HIS A 9 -4.62 -12.61 12.35
N ASP A 10 -5.57 -13.12 11.57
CA ASP A 10 -5.46 -14.41 10.90
C ASP A 10 -4.23 -14.53 9.99
N GLU A 11 -3.72 -13.40 9.51
CA GLU A 11 -2.53 -13.39 8.67
C GLU A 11 -1.22 -13.52 9.44
N VAL A 12 -1.23 -13.33 10.77
CA VAL A 12 0.00 -13.16 11.56
C VAL A 12 0.04 -14.03 12.83
N VAL A 13 -0.74 -15.11 12.87
CA VAL A 13 -0.81 -16.05 14.00
C VAL A 13 -0.63 -17.50 13.54
N HIS A 14 -0.42 -18.41 14.49
CA HIS A 14 -0.45 -19.86 14.29
C HIS A 14 0.50 -20.37 13.20
N LEU A 15 1.78 -20.01 13.29
CA LEU A 15 2.87 -20.42 12.38
C LEU A 15 2.72 -19.86 10.94
N LYS A 16 1.94 -18.82 10.76
CA LYS A 16 1.80 -18.12 9.46
C LYS A 16 2.88 -17.07 9.22
N LYS A 17 3.73 -16.80 10.21
CA LYS A 17 4.73 -15.73 10.27
C LYS A 17 4.12 -14.33 10.34
N SER A 18 4.92 -13.34 10.71
CA SER A 18 4.53 -11.93 10.59
C SER A 18 4.56 -11.46 9.12
N MET A 19 3.91 -10.35 8.81
CA MET A 19 3.80 -9.85 7.43
C MET A 19 5.15 -9.62 6.78
N ILE A 20 6.12 -9.07 7.50
CA ILE A 20 7.48 -8.84 6.96
C ILE A 20 8.15 -10.13 6.48
N TYR A 21 7.93 -11.25 7.16
CA TYR A 21 8.51 -12.54 6.78
C TYR A 21 7.75 -13.29 5.70
N LYS A 22 6.58 -12.79 5.28
CA LYS A 22 5.88 -13.27 4.08
C LYS A 22 6.41 -12.61 2.81
N MET A 23 7.05 -11.44 2.94
CA MET A 23 7.60 -10.72 1.80
C MET A 23 8.87 -11.42 1.27
N PRO A 24 9.05 -11.50 -0.05
CA PRO A 24 10.25 -12.07 -0.67
C PRO A 24 11.47 -11.15 -0.52
N GLY A 25 12.66 -11.72 -0.76
CA GLY A 25 13.91 -10.97 -0.87
C GLY A 25 14.64 -10.75 0.45
N THR A 26 15.62 -9.84 0.40
CA THR A 26 16.40 -9.35 1.54
C THR A 26 15.57 -8.46 2.46
N MET A 27 16.08 -8.10 3.65
CA MET A 27 15.29 -7.24 4.55
C MET A 27 14.91 -5.89 3.92
N PRO A 28 15.78 -5.13 3.25
CA PRO A 28 15.36 -3.90 2.55
C PRO A 28 14.26 -4.15 1.50
N GLU A 29 14.37 -5.21 0.71
CA GLU A 29 13.37 -5.58 -0.29
C GLU A 29 12.02 -5.95 0.35
N LYS A 30 12.05 -6.61 1.52
CA LYS A 30 10.83 -6.92 2.29
C LYS A 30 10.09 -5.65 2.74
N PHE A 31 10.82 -4.64 3.23
CA PHE A 31 10.21 -3.35 3.58
C PHE A 31 9.63 -2.65 2.35
N GLY A 32 10.33 -2.65 1.21
CA GLY A 32 9.81 -2.15 -0.06
C GLY A 32 8.52 -2.86 -0.49
N ASN A 33 8.48 -4.20 -0.39
CA ASN A 33 7.28 -4.99 -0.68
C ASN A 33 6.12 -4.67 0.27
N LEU A 34 6.37 -4.45 1.56
CA LEU A 34 5.32 -4.03 2.50
C LEU A 34 4.77 -2.65 2.14
N ARG A 35 5.63 -1.68 1.79
CA ARG A 35 5.16 -0.36 1.33
C ARG A 35 4.26 -0.48 0.11
N ALA A 36 4.66 -1.26 -0.89
CA ALA A 36 3.84 -1.50 -2.08
C ALA A 36 2.50 -2.19 -1.75
N ALA A 37 2.51 -3.20 -0.88
CA ALA A 37 1.31 -3.94 -0.47
C ALA A 37 0.33 -3.05 0.32
N TYR A 38 0.84 -2.24 1.26
CA TYR A 38 0.01 -1.31 2.04
C TYR A 38 -0.52 -0.16 1.17
N GLY A 39 0.30 0.33 0.24
CA GLY A 39 -0.14 1.28 -0.78
C GLY A 39 -1.29 0.72 -1.60
N LEU A 40 -1.18 -0.48 -2.13
CA LEU A 40 -2.26 -1.14 -2.87
C LEU A 40 -3.52 -1.30 -2.00
N MET A 41 -3.40 -1.77 -0.77
CA MET A 41 -4.52 -1.92 0.16
C MET A 41 -5.24 -0.58 0.37
N MET A 42 -4.50 0.51 0.58
CA MET A 42 -5.08 1.82 0.85
C MET A 42 -5.71 2.47 -0.39
N MET A 43 -5.14 2.26 -1.57
CA MET A 43 -5.66 2.82 -2.83
C MET A 43 -6.79 1.99 -3.43
N HIS A 44 -6.86 0.68 -3.16
CA HIS A 44 -7.92 -0.19 -3.66
C HIS A 44 -9.28 0.18 -3.03
N PRO A 45 -10.41 0.10 -3.77
CA PRO A 45 -11.75 0.32 -3.20
C PRO A 45 -12.07 -0.62 -2.04
N GLY A 46 -12.86 -0.15 -1.09
CA GLY A 46 -13.36 -0.90 0.07
C GLY A 46 -12.73 -0.47 1.40
N LYS A 47 -13.25 -1.01 2.49
CA LYS A 47 -12.76 -0.67 3.84
C LYS A 47 -11.37 -1.27 4.09
N LYS A 48 -10.59 -0.55 4.88
CA LYS A 48 -9.20 -0.89 5.20
C LYS A 48 -9.11 -1.48 6.60
N LEU A 49 -8.29 -2.52 6.72
CA LEU A 49 -7.91 -3.07 8.02
C LEU A 49 -6.46 -3.54 7.96
N LEU A 50 -5.64 -2.98 8.81
CA LEU A 50 -4.30 -3.47 9.11
C LEU A 50 -4.23 -3.81 10.59
N PHE A 51 -3.84 -5.04 10.92
CA PHE A 51 -3.78 -5.47 12.31
C PHE A 51 -2.58 -4.87 13.04
N MET A 52 -2.72 -4.67 14.34
CA MET A 52 -1.74 -4.01 15.21
C MET A 52 -0.32 -4.59 15.06
N GLY A 53 0.68 -3.70 15.04
CA GLY A 53 2.08 -4.06 14.89
C GLY A 53 2.54 -4.22 13.43
N GLN A 54 1.61 -4.34 12.47
CA GLN A 54 1.99 -4.47 11.07
C GLN A 54 2.41 -3.13 10.46
N ASP A 55 1.92 -2.04 11.00
CA ASP A 55 2.27 -0.65 10.64
C ASP A 55 3.75 -0.29 10.88
N PHE A 56 4.45 -1.08 11.70
CA PHE A 56 5.91 -0.98 11.89
C PHE A 56 6.64 -2.31 11.65
N ALA A 57 6.02 -3.24 10.94
CA ALA A 57 6.60 -4.54 10.58
C ALA A 57 7.07 -5.37 11.78
N GLN A 58 6.23 -5.52 12.81
CA GLN A 58 6.54 -6.42 13.92
C GLN A 58 7.05 -7.76 13.40
N THR A 59 8.19 -8.24 13.92
CA THR A 59 8.85 -9.44 13.42
C THR A 59 8.29 -10.73 14.02
N ALA A 60 7.80 -10.67 15.27
CA ALA A 60 7.12 -11.79 15.90
C ALA A 60 5.67 -11.92 15.41
N GLU A 61 5.15 -13.14 15.39
CA GLU A 61 3.71 -13.37 15.29
C GLU A 61 2.99 -12.71 16.46
N TRP A 62 1.76 -12.28 16.21
CA TRP A 62 0.95 -11.72 17.27
C TRP A 62 0.64 -12.77 18.35
N ASN A 63 0.72 -12.33 19.60
CA ASN A 63 0.45 -13.15 20.76
C ASN A 63 -0.25 -12.29 21.82
N GLU A 64 -1.47 -12.65 22.19
CA GLU A 64 -2.29 -11.91 23.15
C GLU A 64 -1.70 -11.82 24.57
N ALA A 65 -0.78 -12.74 24.91
CA ALA A 65 -0.11 -12.77 26.20
C ALA A 65 1.12 -11.86 26.29
N LYS A 66 1.48 -11.17 25.18
CA LYS A 66 2.67 -10.33 25.09
C LYS A 66 2.34 -8.95 24.53
N SER A 67 3.09 -7.95 24.98
CA SER A 67 3.12 -6.65 24.32
C SER A 67 3.68 -6.75 22.91
N LEU A 68 3.32 -5.78 22.06
CA LEU A 68 4.01 -5.59 20.78
C LEU A 68 5.49 -5.25 20.98
N ASP A 69 6.31 -5.53 19.98
CA ASP A 69 7.76 -5.32 20.01
C ASP A 69 8.14 -3.84 19.78
N TRP A 70 7.65 -2.94 20.64
CA TRP A 70 7.86 -1.47 20.54
C TRP A 70 9.33 -1.08 20.42
N HIS A 71 10.25 -1.89 20.92
CA HIS A 71 11.69 -1.68 20.81
C HIS A 71 12.17 -1.60 19.35
N LEU A 72 11.41 -2.16 18.39
CA LEU A 72 11.73 -2.07 16.97
C LEU A 72 11.67 -0.60 16.49
N LEU A 73 10.68 0.16 16.95
CA LEU A 73 10.57 1.59 16.65
C LEU A 73 11.66 2.45 17.31
N GLU A 74 12.26 1.96 18.39
CA GLU A 74 13.30 2.71 19.10
C GLU A 74 14.70 2.48 18.52
N LYS A 75 14.96 1.28 17.98
CA LYS A 75 16.32 0.80 17.67
C LYS A 75 16.62 0.65 16.19
N TYR A 76 15.61 0.50 15.34
CA TYR A 76 15.81 0.13 13.95
C TYR A 76 15.17 1.14 12.99
N PRO A 77 15.99 1.86 12.22
CA PRO A 77 15.50 2.92 11.32
C PRO A 77 14.46 2.44 10.30
N GLU A 78 14.61 1.25 9.74
CA GLU A 78 13.70 0.69 8.75
C GLU A 78 12.28 0.48 9.29
N HIS A 79 12.13 0.14 10.57
CA HIS A 79 10.82 0.03 11.23
C HIS A 79 10.20 1.42 11.47
N GLN A 80 11.02 2.41 11.82
CA GLN A 80 10.58 3.80 11.96
C GLN A 80 10.12 4.37 10.61
N GLN A 81 10.88 4.11 9.54
CA GLN A 81 10.59 4.55 8.18
C GLN A 81 9.28 3.94 7.65
N LEU A 82 9.05 2.65 7.87
CA LEU A 82 7.79 2.02 7.52
C LEU A 82 6.60 2.60 8.31
N ASN A 83 6.77 2.84 9.60
CA ASN A 83 5.73 3.47 10.42
C ASN A 83 5.45 4.92 9.98
N HIS A 84 6.50 5.67 9.62
CA HIS A 84 6.36 6.99 9.01
C HIS A 84 5.58 6.92 7.70
N TYR A 85 5.99 6.06 6.78
CA TYR A 85 5.28 5.81 5.53
C TYR A 85 3.80 5.49 5.76
N TYR A 86 3.49 4.55 6.67
CA TYR A 86 2.10 4.15 6.91
C TYR A 86 1.25 5.27 7.51
N ARG A 87 1.82 6.08 8.38
CA ARG A 87 1.15 7.27 8.93
C ARG A 87 0.84 8.30 7.84
N ASP A 88 1.80 8.58 6.95
CA ASP A 88 1.60 9.50 5.85
C ASP A 88 0.59 8.96 4.84
N LEU A 89 0.61 7.66 4.59
CA LEU A 89 -0.37 6.97 3.75
C LEU A 89 -1.79 7.09 4.32
N LEU A 90 -1.96 6.99 5.65
CA LEU A 90 -3.25 7.23 6.32
C LEU A 90 -3.71 8.68 6.18
N HIS A 91 -2.81 9.63 6.36
CA HIS A 91 -3.12 11.05 6.16
C HIS A 91 -3.49 11.35 4.71
N PHE A 92 -2.76 10.78 3.76
CA PHE A 92 -3.08 10.90 2.35
C PHE A 92 -4.48 10.34 2.05
N TYR A 93 -4.79 9.13 2.53
CA TYR A 93 -6.12 8.54 2.38
C TYR A 93 -7.23 9.43 2.93
N GLN A 94 -7.04 10.02 4.10
CA GLN A 94 -8.04 10.90 4.74
C GLN A 94 -8.26 12.21 4.00
N ASN A 95 -7.26 12.70 3.29
CA ASN A 95 -7.30 14.00 2.61
C ASN A 95 -7.54 13.90 1.10
N GLU A 96 -7.55 12.70 0.52
CA GLU A 96 -7.78 12.48 -0.90
C GLU A 96 -9.20 11.95 -1.17
N PRO A 97 -10.15 12.81 -1.57
CA PRO A 97 -11.55 12.43 -1.76
C PRO A 97 -11.75 11.29 -2.77
N ALA A 98 -10.90 11.18 -3.78
CA ALA A 98 -10.97 10.10 -4.76
C ALA A 98 -10.82 8.71 -4.13
N LEU A 99 -10.24 8.60 -2.93
CA LEU A 99 -10.03 7.32 -2.24
C LEU A 99 -11.22 6.87 -1.39
N TYR A 100 -12.16 7.78 -1.02
CA TYR A 100 -13.24 7.42 -0.10
C TYR A 100 -14.65 7.82 -0.54
N GLU A 101 -14.83 8.84 -1.41
CA GLU A 101 -16.17 9.29 -1.81
C GLU A 101 -17.02 8.22 -2.50
N LEU A 102 -16.37 7.39 -3.32
CA LEU A 102 -17.02 6.30 -4.08
C LEU A 102 -16.38 4.96 -3.78
N ASP A 103 -16.05 4.73 -2.50
CA ASP A 103 -15.31 3.53 -2.08
C ASP A 103 -16.14 2.24 -2.19
N ASP A 104 -17.45 2.37 -2.21
CA ASP A 104 -18.43 1.29 -2.33
C ASP A 104 -19.13 1.26 -3.70
N SER A 105 -18.68 2.09 -4.65
CA SER A 105 -19.28 2.20 -5.99
C SER A 105 -18.27 1.88 -7.10
N PRO A 106 -18.68 1.09 -8.11
CA PRO A 106 -17.82 0.84 -9.27
C PRO A 106 -17.49 2.11 -10.06
N GLU A 107 -18.29 3.16 -9.90
CA GLU A 107 -18.05 4.45 -10.57
C GLU A 107 -16.80 5.19 -10.07
N GLY A 108 -16.31 4.84 -8.87
CA GLY A 108 -15.09 5.39 -8.26
C GLY A 108 -13.80 4.74 -8.71
N PHE A 109 -13.87 3.74 -9.59
CA PHE A 109 -12.72 2.91 -9.94
C PHE A 109 -12.69 2.58 -11.43
N ALA A 110 -11.51 2.63 -12.03
CA ALA A 110 -11.27 2.15 -13.39
C ALA A 110 -9.89 1.52 -13.54
N TRP A 111 -9.84 0.31 -14.07
CA TRP A 111 -8.57 -0.28 -14.50
C TRP A 111 -8.00 0.47 -15.69
N ILE A 112 -6.72 0.80 -15.63
CA ILE A 112 -5.91 1.27 -16.76
C ILE A 112 -5.11 0.10 -17.32
N ASN A 113 -4.39 -0.59 -16.45
CA ASN A 113 -3.68 -1.82 -16.78
C ASN A 113 -3.70 -2.75 -15.56
N GLY A 114 -4.52 -3.81 -15.63
CA GLY A 114 -4.64 -4.81 -14.57
C GLY A 114 -4.07 -6.18 -14.95
N SER A 115 -3.39 -6.29 -16.10
CA SER A 115 -2.95 -7.58 -16.65
C SER A 115 -1.49 -7.62 -17.11
N ASP A 116 -0.67 -6.68 -16.66
CA ASP A 116 0.76 -6.62 -16.98
C ASP A 116 1.57 -7.60 -16.11
N ALA A 117 1.39 -8.87 -16.36
CA ALA A 117 2.10 -9.92 -15.64
C ALA A 117 3.59 -9.99 -16.01
N GLU A 118 3.96 -9.52 -17.19
CA GLU A 118 5.36 -9.51 -17.65
C GLU A 118 6.22 -8.56 -16.81
N HIS A 119 5.70 -7.36 -16.52
CA HIS A 119 6.39 -6.37 -15.69
C HIS A 119 6.01 -6.46 -14.21
N ASN A 120 5.00 -7.27 -13.87
CA ASN A 120 4.42 -7.36 -12.53
C ASN A 120 3.91 -6.00 -12.01
N MET A 121 3.18 -5.28 -12.87
CA MET A 121 2.68 -3.94 -12.61
C MET A 121 1.17 -3.87 -12.66
N LEU A 122 0.62 -2.97 -11.85
CA LEU A 122 -0.81 -2.65 -11.83
C LEU A 122 -1.00 -1.14 -11.94
N THR A 123 -1.99 -0.73 -12.73
CA THR A 123 -2.38 0.68 -12.83
C THR A 123 -3.90 0.80 -12.84
N PHE A 124 -4.44 1.67 -12.00
CA PHE A 124 -5.86 2.00 -11.98
C PHE A 124 -6.07 3.45 -11.58
N CYS A 125 -7.27 3.96 -11.85
CA CYS A 125 -7.71 5.26 -11.38
C CYS A 125 -8.75 5.15 -10.27
N ARG A 126 -8.64 6.05 -9.29
CA ARG A 126 -9.70 6.39 -8.34
C ARG A 126 -10.28 7.75 -8.71
N MET A 127 -11.59 7.91 -8.56
CA MET A 127 -12.29 9.09 -9.03
C MET A 127 -13.24 9.62 -7.98
N THR A 128 -13.35 10.96 -7.90
CA THR A 128 -14.40 11.63 -7.13
C THR A 128 -15.78 11.49 -7.79
N LYS A 129 -16.83 11.75 -7.02
CA LYS A 129 -18.21 11.69 -7.49
C LYS A 129 -18.49 12.65 -8.65
N ASP A 130 -17.90 13.82 -8.63
CA ASP A 130 -18.03 14.82 -9.68
C ASP A 130 -17.11 14.58 -10.89
N LYS A 131 -16.28 13.54 -10.85
CA LYS A 131 -15.29 13.15 -11.88
C LYS A 131 -14.24 14.23 -12.21
N LYS A 132 -14.08 15.25 -11.37
CA LYS A 132 -13.08 16.29 -11.58
C LYS A 132 -11.69 15.89 -11.11
N ASN A 133 -11.62 15.06 -10.09
CA ASN A 133 -10.35 14.53 -9.58
C ASN A 133 -10.20 13.07 -9.95
N CYS A 134 -9.07 12.75 -10.57
CA CYS A 134 -8.65 11.40 -10.91
C CYS A 134 -7.27 11.15 -10.31
N LEU A 135 -7.21 10.25 -9.35
CA LEU A 135 -5.96 9.78 -8.78
C LEU A 135 -5.50 8.56 -9.57
N LEU A 136 -4.40 8.69 -10.30
CA LEU A 136 -3.75 7.57 -10.98
C LEU A 136 -2.87 6.82 -9.97
N CYS A 137 -3.22 5.57 -9.70
CA CYS A 137 -2.50 4.69 -8.80
C CYS A 137 -1.67 3.71 -9.61
N HIS A 138 -0.35 3.75 -9.44
CA HIS A 138 0.60 2.95 -10.19
C HIS A 138 1.45 2.12 -9.24
N PHE A 139 1.53 0.80 -9.47
CA PHE A 139 2.24 -0.14 -8.60
C PHE A 139 3.22 -0.98 -9.40
N ASN A 140 4.44 -1.07 -8.91
CA ASN A 140 5.47 -1.97 -9.39
C ASN A 140 5.80 -3.00 -8.30
N PHE A 141 5.47 -4.26 -8.53
CA PHE A 141 5.78 -5.38 -7.62
C PHE A 141 7.01 -6.16 -8.07
N SER A 142 7.74 -5.66 -9.07
CA SER A 142 9.03 -6.23 -9.48
C SER A 142 10.19 -5.48 -8.82
N PRO A 143 11.35 -6.12 -8.65
CA PRO A 143 12.57 -5.44 -8.19
C PRO A 143 13.23 -4.57 -9.27
N VAL A 144 12.64 -4.50 -10.47
CA VAL A 144 13.21 -3.79 -11.62
C VAL A 144 12.67 -2.37 -11.67
N ALA A 145 13.57 -1.40 -11.77
CA ALA A 145 13.19 -0.02 -12.11
C ALA A 145 13.04 0.11 -13.64
N TYR A 146 11.85 0.51 -14.07
CA TYR A 146 11.57 0.73 -15.49
C TYR A 146 11.70 2.22 -15.82
N GLU A 147 12.78 2.58 -16.50
CA GLU A 147 12.95 3.93 -17.03
C GLU A 147 12.02 4.17 -18.24
N ASN A 148 11.41 5.35 -18.31
CA ASN A 148 10.49 5.74 -19.38
C ASN A 148 9.29 4.78 -19.57
N PHE A 149 8.80 4.17 -18.49
CA PHE A 149 7.62 3.30 -18.55
C PHE A 149 6.40 4.10 -19.01
N GLN A 150 5.71 3.59 -20.03
CA GLN A 150 4.52 4.22 -20.58
C GLN A 150 3.25 3.65 -19.93
N SER A 151 2.46 4.50 -19.33
CA SER A 151 1.17 4.14 -18.76
C SER A 151 0.03 4.89 -19.45
N GLY A 152 -1.12 4.22 -19.57
CA GLY A 152 -2.35 4.87 -19.98
C GLY A 152 -2.88 5.82 -18.91
N VAL A 153 -3.71 6.78 -19.34
CA VAL A 153 -4.46 7.70 -18.47
C VAL A 153 -5.89 7.82 -18.95
N LEU A 154 -6.84 8.13 -18.05
CA LEU A 154 -8.25 8.28 -18.43
C LEU A 154 -8.52 9.59 -19.19
N CYS A 155 -7.83 10.65 -18.83
CA CYS A 155 -8.04 11.98 -19.39
C CYS A 155 -6.71 12.60 -19.78
N PRO A 156 -6.64 13.34 -20.90
CA PRO A 156 -5.44 14.11 -21.22
C PRO A 156 -5.25 15.25 -20.20
N GLY A 157 -4.01 15.53 -19.84
CA GLY A 157 -3.72 16.59 -18.87
C GLY A 157 -2.31 16.48 -18.29
N THR A 158 -2.03 17.33 -17.32
CA THR A 158 -0.82 17.26 -16.51
C THR A 158 -1.10 16.44 -15.26
N TYR A 159 -0.25 15.45 -14.99
CA TYR A 159 -0.29 14.64 -13.79
C TYR A 159 0.89 15.03 -12.90
N THR A 160 0.61 15.21 -11.62
CA THR A 160 1.62 15.54 -10.62
C THR A 160 1.73 14.36 -9.64
N GLU A 161 2.94 13.92 -9.35
CA GLU A 161 3.19 12.95 -8.29
C GLU A 161 2.83 13.57 -6.94
N VAL A 162 1.93 12.94 -6.21
CA VAL A 162 1.43 13.41 -4.92
C VAL A 162 1.79 12.48 -3.76
N PHE A 163 2.18 11.25 -4.06
CA PHE A 163 2.63 10.27 -3.09
C PHE A 163 3.55 9.24 -3.75
N ASN A 164 4.70 8.95 -3.12
CA ASN A 164 5.68 8.01 -3.63
C ASN A 164 6.21 7.13 -2.50
N SER A 165 5.91 5.81 -2.54
CA SER A 165 6.37 4.85 -1.54
C SER A 165 7.89 4.62 -1.53
N ASN A 166 8.60 5.09 -2.55
CA ASN A 166 10.07 5.04 -2.66
C ASN A 166 10.74 6.40 -2.38
N ALA A 167 10.01 7.35 -1.78
CA ALA A 167 10.64 8.59 -1.31
C ALA A 167 11.74 8.26 -0.27
N GLU A 168 12.82 9.02 -0.30
CA GLU A 168 14.03 8.79 0.52
C GLU A 168 13.72 8.70 2.02
N GLU A 169 12.72 9.43 2.49
CA GLU A 169 12.27 9.44 3.89
C GLU A 169 11.67 8.11 4.37
N TYR A 170 11.28 7.24 3.45
CA TYR A 170 10.70 5.94 3.77
C TYR A 170 11.68 4.76 3.64
N GLY A 171 12.93 5.02 3.21
CA GLY A 171 14.02 4.04 3.12
C GLY A 171 14.14 3.28 1.82
#